data_922a152362a96dfbe6d871e64246c524
#
_entry.id   922a152362a96dfbe6d871e64246c524
#
_cell.length_a   1.000
_cell.length_b   1.000
_cell.length_c   1.000
_cell.angle_alpha   90.00
_cell.angle_beta   90.00
_cell.angle_gamma   90.00
#
_symmetry.space_group_name_H-M   'P 1'
#
loop_
_entity.id
_entity.type
_entity.pdbx_description
1 polymer ?
#
loop_
_entity_poly.entity_id
_entity_poly.type
_entity_poly.pdbx_seq_one_letter_code
_entity_poly.pdbx_strand_id
1 'polypeptide(L)'
;MRRREFLSRTAVAAGLAAGAASLPLNALIGEAAKRQARAAGLPSPSNVPIDHFVVLMMENRSFDHYFGWLPNADAVQNRTYLDPDNSNAPVATRHASTLGGAEWQGCGHPDPDHSWSGGRRQLGSSLTDPTKEPDGFLEGGNDEFALCYYDEGDLGFIHAAGKEFTVFDRFHCSLMASTWPNRYYMWSAQSGGHQDNTPPAQTGGNQWETLFDRALKNNPANVPGGLTGLTARYYNSDLPFSATFGPRGAAWTRPVAEYYADCAAGTLPNITFVDPPFRDGGGGDGVSADEHPLGDVRLGQAFMSDIVHAFVDSPNWERGALFIVYDEWGGFFDHVRPPSVPDARRSSNINLDFGQMGFRIPAVVVSPFASRGAVSHLLCGFESIIKLITYRSGLGSLTTRDFQANNIGLSMNWDAPNLERPTLPDPERIVSNPCTLGGGDVLDSQQSHTSDLAALEALAEQFGIPAGTASPDQIFREPDSLQKALVP
;
A
#
# COMPACT_ATOMS: atom_id res chain seq x y z
N MET A 1 23.78 -5.92 23.60
CA MET A 1 22.65 -5.63 24.49
C MET A 1 23.21 -5.26 25.87
N ARG A 2 23.00 -4.04 26.35
CA ARG A 2 23.58 -3.59 27.64
C ARG A 2 22.72 -4.14 28.80
N ARG A 3 23.37 -4.53 29.90
CA ARG A 3 22.76 -5.15 31.10
C ARG A 3 21.55 -4.34 31.63
N ARG A 4 21.50 -3.02 31.42
CA ARG A 4 20.40 -2.14 31.80
C ARG A 4 19.14 -2.34 30.96
N GLU A 5 19.29 -2.61 29.65
CA GLU A 5 18.14 -2.87 28.76
C GLU A 5 17.50 -4.23 29.02
N PHE A 6 18.29 -5.22 29.41
CA PHE A 6 17.78 -6.54 29.83
C PHE A 6 16.98 -6.43 31.13
N LEU A 7 17.48 -5.68 32.11
CA LEU A 7 16.81 -5.52 33.41
C LEU A 7 15.54 -4.66 33.32
N SER A 8 15.47 -3.67 32.39
CA SER A 8 14.24 -2.90 32.19
C SER A 8 13.14 -3.74 31.51
N ARG A 9 13.51 -4.64 30.61
CA ARG A 9 12.57 -5.58 29.96
C ARG A 9 12.07 -6.66 30.94
N THR A 10 12.91 -7.11 31.84
CA THR A 10 12.54 -8.09 32.87
C THR A 10 11.68 -7.47 33.99
N ALA A 11 11.90 -6.21 34.34
CA ALA A 11 11.06 -5.49 35.28
C ALA A 11 9.64 -5.19 34.77
N VAL A 12 9.51 -4.95 33.45
CA VAL A 12 8.20 -4.81 32.78
C VAL A 12 7.45 -6.16 32.80
N ALA A 13 8.15 -7.27 32.56
CA ALA A 13 7.55 -8.61 32.64
C ALA A 13 7.14 -9.01 34.05
N ALA A 14 7.92 -8.63 35.08
CA ALA A 14 7.61 -8.93 36.51
C ALA A 14 6.48 -8.04 37.06
N GLY A 15 6.37 -6.79 36.62
CA GLY A 15 5.24 -5.90 36.97
C GLY A 15 3.90 -6.32 36.37
N LEU A 16 3.93 -7.06 35.24
CA LEU A 16 2.74 -7.64 34.62
C LEU A 16 2.22 -8.89 35.37
N ALA A 17 3.08 -9.61 36.07
CA ALA A 17 2.70 -10.84 36.75
C ALA A 17 1.89 -10.63 38.06
N ALA A 18 2.02 -9.47 38.71
CA ALA A 18 1.37 -9.20 39.99
C ALA A 18 -0.08 -8.67 39.89
N GLY A 19 -0.54 -8.22 38.71
CA GLY A 19 -1.92 -7.74 38.47
C GLY A 19 -2.72 -8.56 37.48
N ALA A 20 -2.15 -9.67 36.95
CA ALA A 20 -2.61 -10.33 35.74
C ALA A 20 -3.33 -11.68 35.99
N ALA A 21 -3.62 -12.03 37.17
CA ALA A 21 -4.14 -13.38 37.54
C ALA A 21 -5.56 -13.69 36.96
N SER A 22 -6.19 -12.77 36.22
CA SER A 22 -7.57 -12.97 35.71
C SER A 22 -7.84 -12.55 34.27
N LEU A 23 -6.86 -12.04 33.55
CA LEU A 23 -7.09 -11.58 32.17
C LEU A 23 -6.60 -12.60 31.13
N PRO A 24 -7.35 -12.86 30.02
CA PRO A 24 -6.87 -13.65 28.90
C PRO A 24 -5.56 -13.07 28.32
N LEU A 25 -4.66 -13.91 27.82
CA LEU A 25 -3.36 -13.50 27.27
C LEU A 25 -3.49 -12.37 26.24
N ASN A 26 -4.51 -12.43 25.39
CA ASN A 26 -4.79 -11.38 24.39
C ASN A 26 -5.12 -10.01 25.01
N ALA A 27 -5.79 -10.01 26.16
CA ALA A 27 -6.09 -8.77 26.88
C ALA A 27 -4.83 -8.16 27.51
N LEU A 28 -3.92 -9.01 28.02
CA LEU A 28 -2.61 -8.58 28.55
C LEU A 28 -1.71 -8.00 27.47
N ILE A 29 -1.68 -8.63 26.30
CA ILE A 29 -0.97 -8.15 25.10
C ILE A 29 -1.55 -6.80 24.67
N GLY A 30 -2.87 -6.67 24.62
CA GLY A 30 -3.54 -5.41 24.29
C GLY A 30 -3.22 -4.28 25.27
N GLU A 31 -3.19 -4.55 26.58
CA GLU A 31 -2.82 -3.55 27.59
C GLU A 31 -1.34 -3.14 27.52
N ALA A 32 -0.43 -4.07 27.24
CA ALA A 32 0.98 -3.76 27.03
C ALA A 32 1.19 -2.86 25.80
N ALA A 33 0.51 -3.15 24.69
CA ALA A 33 0.54 -2.32 23.48
C ALA A 33 -0.03 -0.91 23.72
N LYS A 34 -1.13 -0.79 24.46
CA LYS A 34 -1.71 0.51 24.85
C LYS A 34 -0.76 1.34 25.73
N ARG A 35 -0.06 0.70 26.69
CA ARG A 35 0.93 1.39 27.54
C ARG A 35 2.12 1.88 26.73
N GLN A 36 2.61 1.07 25.80
CA GLN A 36 3.70 1.45 24.91
C GLN A 36 3.29 2.62 24.00
N ALA A 37 2.09 2.59 23.46
CA ALA A 37 1.56 3.65 22.62
C ALA A 37 1.39 4.98 23.38
N ARG A 38 0.86 4.95 24.61
CA ARG A 38 0.76 6.14 25.48
C ARG A 38 2.13 6.73 25.84
N ALA A 39 3.11 5.89 26.12
CA ALA A 39 4.48 6.34 26.37
C ALA A 39 5.13 6.98 25.14
N ALA A 40 4.62 6.69 23.96
CA ALA A 40 5.09 7.25 22.68
C ALA A 40 4.29 8.47 22.20
N GLY A 41 3.32 9.00 23.00
CA GLY A 41 2.58 10.22 22.65
C GLY A 41 1.26 10.00 21.91
N LEU A 42 0.80 8.76 21.69
CA LEU A 42 -0.52 8.52 21.13
C LEU A 42 -1.64 8.82 22.13
N PRO A 43 -2.78 9.40 21.67
CA PRO A 43 -4.00 9.46 22.47
C PRO A 43 -4.44 8.05 22.91
N SER A 44 -5.21 7.94 24.00
CA SER A 44 -5.81 6.64 24.32
C SER A 44 -6.73 6.17 23.19
N PRO A 45 -6.96 4.87 22.98
CA PRO A 45 -7.78 4.38 21.88
C PRO A 45 -9.14 5.08 21.75
N SER A 46 -9.81 5.36 22.89
CA SER A 46 -11.07 6.10 22.92
C SER A 46 -10.95 7.57 22.52
N ASN A 47 -9.77 8.15 22.63
CA ASN A 47 -9.51 9.56 22.34
C ASN A 47 -8.86 9.77 20.96
N VAL A 48 -8.52 8.71 20.23
CA VAL A 48 -8.15 8.83 18.82
C VAL A 48 -9.38 9.31 18.06
N PRO A 49 -9.35 10.50 17.45
CA PRO A 49 -10.54 11.12 16.89
C PRO A 49 -10.90 10.60 15.48
N ILE A 50 -10.28 9.51 15.03
CA ILE A 50 -10.52 8.91 13.72
C ILE A 50 -11.46 7.71 13.89
N ASP A 51 -12.53 7.70 13.10
CA ASP A 51 -13.51 6.62 13.04
C ASP A 51 -13.55 5.94 11.67
N HIS A 52 -13.04 6.62 10.62
CA HIS A 52 -13.04 6.16 9.25
C HIS A 52 -11.61 6.10 8.72
N PHE A 53 -11.16 4.90 8.38
CA PHE A 53 -9.85 4.63 7.81
C PHE A 53 -10.05 4.20 6.36
N VAL A 54 -9.49 4.93 5.42
CA VAL A 54 -9.52 4.62 3.99
C VAL A 54 -8.10 4.28 3.55
N VAL A 55 -7.92 3.18 2.85
CA VAL A 55 -6.65 2.82 2.19
C VAL A 55 -6.91 2.77 0.70
N LEU A 56 -6.26 3.64 -0.03
CA LEU A 56 -6.16 3.61 -1.49
C LEU A 56 -4.83 2.99 -1.85
N MET A 57 -4.84 1.84 -2.53
CA MET A 57 -3.64 1.11 -2.88
C MET A 57 -3.45 1.08 -4.40
N MET A 58 -2.41 1.77 -4.85
CA MET A 58 -1.95 1.81 -6.23
C MET A 58 -0.89 0.72 -6.49
N GLU A 59 -0.33 0.64 -7.70
CA GLU A 59 0.61 -0.41 -8.08
C GLU A 59 1.98 0.08 -8.50
N ASN A 60 2.97 -0.63 -8.02
CA ASN A 60 4.29 -0.87 -8.57
C ASN A 60 5.16 0.37 -8.78
N ARG A 61 5.36 1.21 -7.73
CA ARG A 61 6.27 2.38 -7.80
C ARG A 61 7.11 2.53 -6.53
N SER A 62 8.41 2.82 -6.71
CA SER A 62 9.29 3.08 -5.57
C SER A 62 9.26 4.53 -5.10
N PHE A 63 9.78 4.76 -3.90
CA PHE A 63 9.81 6.10 -3.31
C PHE A 63 10.73 7.06 -4.09
N ASP A 64 11.97 6.66 -4.40
CA ASP A 64 12.88 7.54 -5.13
C ASP A 64 12.44 7.80 -6.56
N HIS A 65 11.74 6.85 -7.19
CA HIS A 65 11.16 7.01 -8.51
C HIS A 65 10.11 8.15 -8.54
N TYR A 66 9.29 8.30 -7.47
CA TYR A 66 8.21 9.29 -7.40
C TYR A 66 8.53 10.52 -6.56
N PHE A 67 9.25 10.35 -5.46
CA PHE A 67 9.53 11.40 -4.49
C PHE A 67 11.04 11.68 -4.31
N GLY A 68 11.88 11.20 -5.23
CA GLY A 68 13.32 11.43 -5.17
C GLY A 68 13.75 12.91 -5.17
N TRP A 69 12.86 13.81 -5.60
CA TRP A 69 13.02 15.28 -5.57
C TRP A 69 12.61 15.92 -4.24
N LEU A 70 11.87 15.21 -3.36
CA LEU A 70 11.19 15.81 -2.21
C LEU A 70 12.19 16.36 -1.18
N PRO A 71 12.16 17.68 -0.87
CA PRO A 71 13.08 18.25 0.11
C PRO A 71 12.76 17.76 1.53
N ASN A 72 13.81 17.66 2.36
CA ASN A 72 13.75 17.16 3.73
C ASN A 72 13.40 15.67 3.87
N ALA A 73 13.21 14.95 2.76
CA ALA A 73 13.10 13.50 2.74
C ALA A 73 14.49 12.86 2.56
N ASP A 74 14.62 11.62 2.97
CA ASP A 74 15.72 10.77 2.57
C ASP A 74 15.45 10.29 1.13
N ALA A 75 15.75 11.14 0.16
CA ALA A 75 15.36 11.04 -1.23
C ALA A 75 16.52 11.33 -2.18
N VAL A 76 16.62 10.62 -3.29
CA VAL A 76 17.68 10.82 -4.27
C VAL A 76 17.19 10.62 -5.71
N GLN A 77 17.82 11.36 -6.65
CA GLN A 77 17.61 11.20 -8.09
C GLN A 77 18.93 11.03 -8.87
N ASN A 78 20.09 11.16 -8.21
CA ASN A 78 21.40 11.20 -8.84
C ASN A 78 22.24 9.98 -8.42
N ARG A 79 21.89 8.81 -8.93
CA ARG A 79 22.67 7.58 -8.72
C ARG A 79 23.20 7.06 -10.04
N THR A 80 24.19 6.19 -9.96
CA THR A 80 24.75 5.46 -11.10
C THR A 80 24.88 4.00 -10.72
N TYR A 81 24.35 3.16 -11.59
CA TYR A 81 24.34 1.71 -11.44
C TYR A 81 25.22 1.09 -12.52
N LEU A 82 25.72 -0.11 -12.30
CA LEU A 82 26.49 -0.86 -13.28
C LEU A 82 25.55 -1.83 -14.00
N ASP A 83 25.61 -1.80 -15.34
CA ASP A 83 24.83 -2.70 -16.17
C ASP A 83 25.63 -4.00 -16.40
N PRO A 84 25.22 -5.12 -15.78
CA PRO A 84 25.96 -6.38 -15.89
C PRO A 84 25.90 -6.97 -17.31
N ASP A 85 24.86 -6.69 -18.05
CA ASP A 85 24.65 -7.19 -19.40
C ASP A 85 25.45 -6.39 -20.45
N ASN A 86 25.93 -5.20 -20.06
CA ASN A 86 26.75 -4.33 -20.91
C ASN A 86 28.15 -4.11 -20.29
N SER A 87 28.84 -5.19 -19.96
CA SER A 87 30.23 -5.15 -19.43
C SER A 87 30.43 -4.23 -18.20
N ASN A 88 29.41 -4.12 -17.35
CA ASN A 88 29.34 -3.21 -16.21
C ASN A 88 29.51 -1.72 -16.59
N ALA A 89 28.97 -1.33 -17.74
CA ALA A 89 28.93 0.08 -18.11
C ALA A 89 28.09 0.88 -17.08
N PRO A 90 28.54 2.09 -16.70
CA PRO A 90 27.79 2.92 -15.77
C PRO A 90 26.55 3.52 -16.44
N VAL A 91 25.39 3.34 -15.82
CA VAL A 91 24.10 3.92 -16.24
C VAL A 91 23.59 4.81 -15.10
N ALA A 92 23.39 6.09 -15.39
CA ALA A 92 22.86 7.03 -14.42
C ALA A 92 21.33 6.98 -14.38
N THR A 93 20.75 7.22 -13.19
CA THR A 93 19.33 7.53 -13.06
C THR A 93 19.00 8.76 -13.91
N ARG A 94 17.80 8.78 -14.46
CA ARG A 94 17.39 9.83 -15.40
C ARG A 94 15.88 10.12 -15.33
N HIS A 95 15.51 11.31 -15.75
CA HIS A 95 14.10 11.69 -15.85
C HIS A 95 13.38 10.84 -16.91
N ALA A 96 12.17 10.38 -16.59
CA ALA A 96 11.40 9.46 -17.43
C ALA A 96 11.19 9.98 -18.88
N SER A 97 11.00 11.30 -19.06
CA SER A 97 10.85 11.90 -20.38
C SER A 97 12.08 11.81 -21.29
N THR A 98 13.24 11.45 -20.75
CA THR A 98 14.46 11.26 -21.53
C THR A 98 14.59 9.86 -22.14
N LEU A 99 13.68 8.96 -21.75
CA LEU A 99 13.58 7.61 -22.29
C LEU A 99 12.42 7.55 -23.29
N GLY A 100 12.69 7.05 -24.48
CA GLY A 100 11.68 6.94 -25.53
C GLY A 100 10.54 6.01 -25.11
N GLY A 101 9.31 6.55 -24.97
CA GLY A 101 8.14 5.77 -24.56
C GLY A 101 7.94 5.63 -23.05
N ALA A 102 8.89 6.03 -22.21
CA ALA A 102 8.82 5.86 -20.77
C ALA A 102 8.16 7.02 -20.01
N GLU A 103 7.90 8.16 -20.68
CA GLU A 103 7.44 9.40 -20.01
C GLU A 103 6.24 9.16 -19.08
N TRP A 104 5.24 8.40 -19.56
CA TRP A 104 4.03 8.14 -18.80
C TRP A 104 3.67 6.67 -18.64
N GLN A 105 4.19 5.78 -19.49
CA GLN A 105 3.75 4.39 -19.58
C GLN A 105 4.89 3.38 -19.47
N GLY A 106 6.07 3.68 -20.01
CA GLY A 106 7.16 2.73 -20.15
C GLY A 106 7.12 1.92 -21.45
N CYS A 107 6.40 2.42 -22.48
CA CYS A 107 6.29 1.73 -23.76
C CYS A 107 7.65 1.47 -24.40
N GLY A 108 7.90 0.23 -24.79
CA GLY A 108 9.17 -0.19 -25.41
C GLY A 108 10.24 -0.62 -24.43
N HIS A 109 9.96 -0.58 -23.14
CA HIS A 109 10.81 -1.08 -22.07
C HIS A 109 10.22 -2.33 -21.42
N PRO A 110 11.02 -3.21 -20.82
CA PRO A 110 10.50 -4.28 -19.99
C PRO A 110 9.86 -3.70 -18.74
N ASP A 111 8.81 -4.36 -18.23
CA ASP A 111 8.35 -4.15 -16.88
C ASP A 111 9.46 -4.57 -15.89
N PRO A 112 9.94 -3.69 -15.00
CA PRO A 112 11.10 -4.03 -14.18
C PRO A 112 10.80 -5.18 -13.22
N ASP A 113 11.78 -6.08 -13.03
CA ASP A 113 11.59 -7.27 -12.21
C ASP A 113 11.33 -6.91 -10.73
N HIS A 114 10.12 -7.15 -10.27
CA HIS A 114 9.64 -6.95 -8.89
C HIS A 114 9.24 -8.27 -8.22
N SER A 115 9.74 -9.38 -8.75
CA SER A 115 9.50 -10.70 -8.18
C SER A 115 10.25 -10.93 -6.86
N TRP A 116 9.89 -12.00 -6.15
CA TRP A 116 10.60 -12.45 -4.95
C TRP A 116 12.10 -12.61 -5.15
N SER A 117 12.53 -13.17 -6.27
CA SER A 117 13.94 -13.31 -6.62
C SER A 117 14.55 -12.01 -7.15
N GLY A 118 13.77 -11.23 -7.89
CA GLY A 118 14.19 -9.95 -8.46
C GLY A 118 14.61 -8.95 -7.39
N GLY A 119 13.74 -8.71 -6.40
CA GLY A 119 14.08 -7.80 -5.31
C GLY A 119 15.36 -8.21 -4.54
N ARG A 120 15.60 -9.52 -4.41
CA ARG A 120 16.82 -10.01 -3.77
C ARG A 120 18.08 -9.79 -4.62
N ARG A 121 17.96 -9.89 -5.94
CA ARG A 121 19.03 -9.46 -6.85
C ARG A 121 19.30 -7.96 -6.74
N GLN A 122 18.25 -7.16 -6.72
CA GLN A 122 18.33 -5.70 -6.61
C GLN A 122 19.01 -5.21 -5.32
N LEU A 123 18.98 -6.00 -4.24
CA LEU A 123 19.80 -5.71 -3.06
C LEU A 123 21.31 -5.68 -3.38
N GLY A 124 21.77 -6.45 -4.38
CA GLY A 124 23.12 -6.43 -4.89
C GLY A 124 24.19 -6.52 -3.80
N SER A 125 25.13 -5.61 -3.80
CA SER A 125 26.23 -5.58 -2.82
C SER A 125 25.76 -5.34 -1.38
N SER A 126 24.58 -4.76 -1.17
CA SER A 126 23.98 -4.55 0.17
C SER A 126 23.58 -5.85 0.87
N LEU A 127 23.49 -6.98 0.15
CA LEU A 127 23.28 -8.30 0.75
C LEU A 127 24.43 -8.71 1.67
N THR A 128 25.66 -8.44 1.24
CA THR A 128 26.88 -8.83 1.97
C THR A 128 27.42 -7.70 2.85
N ASP A 129 27.12 -6.47 2.51
CA ASP A 129 27.54 -5.28 3.26
C ASP A 129 26.33 -4.35 3.48
N PRO A 130 25.68 -4.42 4.66
CA PRO A 130 24.48 -3.65 4.94
C PRO A 130 24.71 -2.13 5.06
N THR A 131 25.96 -1.66 4.93
CA THR A 131 26.29 -0.23 4.89
C THR A 131 26.24 0.35 3.48
N LYS A 132 26.13 -0.50 2.46
CA LYS A 132 25.99 -0.10 1.06
C LYS A 132 24.52 0.08 0.68
N GLU A 133 24.32 0.96 -0.29
CA GLU A 133 23.04 1.09 -0.98
C GLU A 133 22.79 -0.14 -1.87
N PRO A 134 21.53 -0.50 -2.16
CA PRO A 134 21.18 -1.48 -3.17
C PRO A 134 21.67 -1.04 -4.56
N ASP A 135 22.26 -1.94 -5.31
CA ASP A 135 22.93 -1.60 -6.58
C ASP A 135 22.62 -2.56 -7.75
N GLY A 136 21.70 -3.54 -7.56
CA GLY A 136 21.38 -4.55 -8.56
C GLY A 136 20.14 -4.25 -9.42
N PHE A 137 19.70 -2.99 -9.58
CA PHE A 137 18.46 -2.67 -10.27
C PHE A 137 18.49 -2.91 -11.78
N LEU A 138 19.65 -3.07 -12.40
CA LEU A 138 19.82 -3.46 -13.81
C LEU A 138 20.03 -4.97 -13.99
N GLU A 139 19.95 -5.77 -12.91
CA GLU A 139 20.02 -7.22 -13.00
C GLU A 139 18.68 -7.83 -13.43
N GLY A 140 18.75 -9.03 -14.03
CA GLY A 140 17.58 -9.84 -14.32
C GLY A 140 16.78 -9.40 -15.55
N GLY A 141 17.42 -8.71 -16.49
CA GLY A 141 16.78 -8.26 -17.74
C GLY A 141 16.13 -6.88 -17.66
N ASN A 142 16.31 -6.18 -16.54
CA ASN A 142 15.89 -4.79 -16.42
C ASN A 142 16.76 -3.89 -17.31
N ASP A 143 16.16 -2.86 -17.84
CA ASP A 143 16.86 -1.81 -18.56
C ASP A 143 16.84 -0.48 -17.81
N GLU A 144 17.23 0.60 -18.46
CA GLU A 144 17.30 1.93 -17.90
C GLU A 144 15.94 2.51 -17.45
N PHE A 145 14.81 1.88 -17.81
CA PHE A 145 13.50 2.25 -17.29
C PHE A 145 13.38 2.00 -15.78
N ALA A 146 14.00 0.93 -15.27
CA ALA A 146 14.08 0.68 -13.83
C ALA A 146 14.80 1.80 -13.05
N LEU A 147 15.55 2.65 -13.73
CA LEU A 147 16.33 3.75 -13.16
C LEU A 147 15.72 5.13 -13.40
N CYS A 148 14.51 5.20 -13.95
CA CYS A 148 13.89 6.49 -14.23
C CYS A 148 13.20 7.09 -12.99
N TYR A 149 13.00 8.40 -13.01
CA TYR A 149 12.30 9.14 -11.96
C TYR A 149 11.43 10.26 -12.56
N TYR A 150 10.53 10.77 -11.74
CA TYR A 150 9.72 11.96 -12.00
C TYR A 150 10.18 13.12 -11.14
N ASP A 151 10.17 14.33 -11.71
CA ASP A 151 10.48 15.56 -11.01
C ASP A 151 9.24 16.18 -10.37
N GLU A 152 9.45 17.19 -9.54
CA GLU A 152 8.37 17.94 -8.91
C GLU A 152 7.39 18.49 -9.95
N GLY A 153 6.13 18.10 -9.82
CA GLY A 153 5.04 18.57 -10.70
C GLY A 153 4.68 17.67 -11.85
N ASP A 154 5.51 16.67 -12.20
CA ASP A 154 5.17 15.71 -13.26
C ASP A 154 3.94 14.88 -12.88
N LEU A 155 3.91 14.37 -11.66
CA LEU A 155 2.78 13.62 -11.12
C LEU A 155 1.84 14.57 -10.36
N GLY A 156 0.95 15.20 -11.10
CA GLY A 156 0.21 16.38 -10.66
C GLY A 156 -0.56 16.21 -9.37
N PHE A 157 -1.15 15.03 -9.09
CA PHE A 157 -1.95 14.83 -7.90
C PHE A 157 -1.12 14.38 -6.69
N ILE A 158 -0.36 13.27 -6.81
CA ILE A 158 0.34 12.73 -5.64
C ILE A 158 1.44 13.66 -5.12
N HIS A 159 2.10 14.41 -6.01
CA HIS A 159 3.08 15.42 -5.61
C HIS A 159 2.42 16.58 -4.86
N ALA A 160 1.26 17.04 -5.30
CA ALA A 160 0.50 18.07 -4.59
C ALA A 160 -0.02 17.56 -3.24
N ALA A 161 -0.54 16.34 -3.19
CA ALA A 161 -0.95 15.72 -1.94
C ALA A 161 0.23 15.56 -0.97
N GLY A 162 1.42 15.20 -1.46
CA GLY A 162 2.63 15.10 -0.66
C GLY A 162 3.10 16.46 -0.09
N LYS A 163 2.92 17.54 -0.82
CA LYS A 163 3.22 18.89 -0.32
C LYS A 163 2.18 19.40 0.67
N GLU A 164 0.95 18.97 0.53
CA GLU A 164 -0.15 19.41 1.37
C GLU A 164 -0.26 18.61 2.67
N PHE A 165 0.15 17.36 2.67
CA PHE A 165 0.00 16.43 3.80
C PHE A 165 1.33 15.85 4.29
N THR A 166 1.28 14.74 5.04
CA THR A 166 2.48 14.08 5.53
C THR A 166 2.89 12.96 4.58
N VAL A 167 4.11 13.03 4.05
CA VAL A 167 4.78 11.97 3.29
C VAL A 167 5.62 11.12 4.25
N PHE A 168 5.72 9.82 3.99
CA PHE A 168 6.57 8.91 4.74
C PHE A 168 7.75 8.47 3.88
N ASP A 169 8.95 8.87 4.23
CA ASP A 169 10.18 8.49 3.52
C ASP A 169 10.83 7.20 4.05
N ARG A 170 10.17 6.52 4.97
CA ARG A 170 10.53 5.21 5.52
C ARG A 170 9.36 4.23 5.49
N PHE A 171 8.46 4.39 4.52
CA PHE A 171 7.38 3.44 4.31
C PHE A 171 7.84 2.38 3.30
N HIS A 172 7.89 1.14 3.76
CA HIS A 172 8.31 -0.01 2.97
C HIS A 172 7.11 -0.90 2.67
N CYS A 173 7.06 -1.48 1.47
CA CYS A 173 6.13 -2.57 1.25
C CYS A 173 6.49 -3.76 2.15
N SER A 174 5.52 -4.57 2.49
CA SER A 174 5.70 -5.57 3.56
C SER A 174 6.60 -6.71 3.19
N LEU A 175 6.63 -7.05 1.92
CA LEU A 175 7.52 -8.09 1.38
C LEU A 175 8.28 -7.58 0.18
N MET A 176 9.46 -8.11 0.01
CA MET A 176 10.23 -8.02 -1.23
C MET A 176 9.68 -9.07 -2.22
N ALA A 177 8.49 -8.80 -2.74
CA ALA A 177 7.70 -9.69 -3.57
C ALA A 177 6.69 -8.88 -4.40
N SER A 178 6.07 -9.52 -5.37
CA SER A 178 5.05 -8.95 -6.24
C SER A 178 3.76 -8.55 -5.51
N THR A 179 2.79 -8.08 -6.26
CA THR A 179 1.49 -7.51 -5.88
C THR A 179 0.71 -8.30 -4.84
N TRP A 180 0.36 -9.58 -5.13
CA TRP A 180 -0.59 -10.30 -4.29
C TRP A 180 -0.08 -10.56 -2.87
N PRO A 181 1.17 -11.02 -2.64
CA PRO A 181 1.72 -11.15 -1.29
C PRO A 181 1.66 -9.86 -0.48
N ASN A 182 1.95 -8.71 -1.09
CA ASN A 182 1.92 -7.41 -0.44
C ASN A 182 0.48 -6.97 -0.10
N ARG A 183 -0.47 -7.15 -1.01
CA ARG A 183 -1.91 -6.91 -0.76
C ARG A 183 -2.46 -7.81 0.33
N TYR A 184 -2.01 -9.08 0.42
CA TYR A 184 -2.34 -9.93 1.56
C TYR A 184 -1.83 -9.37 2.89
N TYR A 185 -0.61 -8.84 2.92
CA TYR A 185 -0.07 -8.21 4.13
C TYR A 185 -0.89 -6.98 4.54
N MET A 186 -1.35 -6.15 3.61
CA MET A 186 -2.22 -5.01 3.93
C MET A 186 -3.54 -5.46 4.56
N TRP A 187 -4.09 -6.60 4.17
CA TRP A 187 -5.38 -7.07 4.68
C TRP A 187 -5.28 -7.96 5.91
N SER A 188 -4.11 -8.58 6.14
CA SER A 188 -4.00 -9.63 7.16
C SER A 188 -2.67 -9.68 7.91
N ALA A 189 -1.74 -8.77 7.64
CA ALA A 189 -0.38 -8.76 8.18
C ALA A 189 0.37 -10.09 7.94
N GLN A 190 0.03 -10.81 6.89
CA GLN A 190 0.68 -12.04 6.42
C GLN A 190 0.27 -12.36 4.99
N SER A 191 1.05 -13.19 4.29
CA SER A 191 0.68 -13.71 2.96
C SER A 191 0.36 -15.21 2.95
N GLY A 192 0.20 -15.84 4.10
CA GLY A 192 0.02 -17.30 4.16
C GLY A 192 1.22 -18.13 3.67
N GLY A 193 2.31 -17.47 3.29
CA GLY A 193 3.51 -18.05 2.69
C GLY A 193 3.58 -17.90 1.17
N HIS A 194 2.65 -17.15 0.56
CA HIS A 194 2.75 -16.77 -0.85
C HIS A 194 3.94 -15.83 -1.07
N GLN A 195 4.71 -16.07 -2.10
CA GLN A 195 5.87 -15.30 -2.54
C GLN A 195 5.66 -14.63 -3.91
N ASP A 196 4.57 -14.98 -4.57
CA ASP A 196 4.20 -14.56 -5.92
C ASP A 196 2.67 -14.45 -6.07
N ASN A 197 2.21 -14.11 -7.27
CA ASN A 197 0.80 -13.96 -7.60
C ASN A 197 0.09 -15.29 -7.95
N THR A 198 0.65 -16.42 -7.54
CA THR A 198 0.01 -17.72 -7.76
C THR A 198 -1.36 -17.77 -7.08
N PRO A 199 -2.42 -18.12 -7.80
CA PRO A 199 -3.76 -18.26 -7.22
C PRO A 199 -3.80 -19.22 -6.03
N PRO A 200 -4.70 -18.99 -5.05
CA PRO A 200 -4.84 -19.89 -3.91
C PRO A 200 -5.12 -21.33 -4.34
N ALA A 201 -4.31 -22.27 -3.88
CA ALA A 201 -4.48 -23.71 -4.19
C ALA A 201 -5.73 -24.33 -3.55
N GLN A 202 -6.34 -23.65 -2.57
CA GLN A 202 -7.49 -24.14 -1.84
C GLN A 202 -8.78 -23.82 -2.58
N THR A 203 -9.66 -24.78 -2.73
CA THR A 203 -10.96 -24.65 -3.41
C THR A 203 -11.90 -23.58 -2.82
N GLY A 204 -11.60 -23.05 -1.63
CA GLY A 204 -12.35 -21.98 -0.98
C GLY A 204 -11.56 -20.66 -0.86
N GLY A 205 -10.47 -20.50 -1.60
CA GLY A 205 -9.56 -19.36 -1.48
C GLY A 205 -8.72 -19.41 -0.20
N ASN A 206 -8.00 -18.36 0.09
CA ASN A 206 -7.17 -18.22 1.28
C ASN A 206 -8.01 -18.24 2.57
N GLN A 207 -7.58 -19.00 3.58
CA GLN A 207 -8.40 -19.28 4.77
C GLN A 207 -7.98 -18.54 6.04
N TRP A 208 -6.83 -17.85 6.06
CA TRP A 208 -6.45 -17.08 7.24
C TRP A 208 -7.35 -15.85 7.45
N GLU A 209 -7.39 -15.36 8.68
CA GLU A 209 -8.23 -14.23 9.06
C GLU A 209 -7.69 -12.92 8.49
N THR A 210 -8.59 -12.10 7.94
CA THR A 210 -8.32 -10.75 7.48
C THR A 210 -8.87 -9.71 8.46
N LEU A 211 -8.48 -8.45 8.26
CA LEU A 211 -9.03 -7.31 9.00
C LEU A 211 -10.56 -7.20 8.80
N PHE A 212 -11.06 -7.51 7.59
CA PHE A 212 -12.49 -7.56 7.29
C PHE A 212 -13.21 -8.63 8.12
N ASP A 213 -12.68 -9.85 8.13
CA ASP A 213 -13.24 -10.94 8.92
C ASP A 213 -13.32 -10.56 10.39
N ARG A 214 -12.25 -9.98 10.91
CA ARG A 214 -12.16 -9.60 12.31
C ARG A 214 -13.14 -8.49 12.66
N ALA A 215 -13.27 -7.48 11.80
CA ALA A 215 -14.22 -6.39 11.99
C ALA A 215 -15.67 -6.89 11.98
N LEU A 216 -16.01 -7.81 11.07
CA LEU A 216 -17.37 -8.33 10.95
C LEU A 216 -17.75 -9.36 12.01
N LYS A 217 -16.78 -10.20 12.47
CA LYS A 217 -17.03 -11.25 13.46
C LYS A 217 -16.99 -10.74 14.90
N ASN A 218 -16.09 -9.83 15.18
CA ASN A 218 -15.87 -9.33 16.53
C ASN A 218 -16.61 -8.00 16.69
N ASN A 219 -17.83 -8.08 17.22
CA ASN A 219 -18.45 -6.87 17.74
C ASN A 219 -17.63 -6.38 18.96
N PRO A 220 -16.82 -5.32 18.83
CA PRO A 220 -15.96 -4.87 19.92
C PRO A 220 -16.72 -4.18 21.05
N ALA A 221 -18.03 -4.36 21.14
CA ALA A 221 -18.88 -3.84 22.22
C ALA A 221 -18.31 -4.14 23.62
N ASN A 222 -17.39 -5.11 23.71
CA ASN A 222 -16.77 -5.53 24.96
C ASN A 222 -15.34 -4.98 25.14
N VAL A 223 -14.83 -4.15 24.22
CA VAL A 223 -13.50 -3.54 24.36
C VAL A 223 -13.66 -2.10 24.87
N PRO A 224 -13.25 -1.80 26.11
CA PRO A 224 -13.34 -0.44 26.64
C PRO A 224 -12.63 0.59 25.73
N GLY A 225 -13.39 1.55 25.22
CA GLY A 225 -12.89 2.61 24.36
C GLY A 225 -12.73 2.25 22.87
N GLY A 226 -13.08 1.03 22.45
CA GLY A 226 -13.15 0.65 21.05
C GLY A 226 -14.39 1.21 20.33
N LEU A 227 -14.38 1.14 19.01
CA LEU A 227 -15.55 1.42 18.19
C LEU A 227 -16.56 0.26 18.34
N THR A 228 -17.84 0.59 18.37
CA THR A 228 -18.93 -0.41 18.43
C THR A 228 -19.58 -0.56 17.06
N GLY A 229 -19.98 -1.77 16.71
CA GLY A 229 -20.66 -2.04 15.44
C GLY A 229 -19.80 -1.75 14.22
N LEU A 230 -18.53 -2.18 14.25
CA LEU A 230 -17.57 -1.94 13.17
C LEU A 230 -18.11 -2.41 11.82
N THR A 231 -17.89 -1.57 10.83
CA THR A 231 -18.16 -1.83 9.43
C THR A 231 -16.86 -1.85 8.63
N ALA A 232 -16.79 -2.75 7.65
CA ALA A 232 -15.62 -2.85 6.78
C ALA A 232 -16.07 -3.15 5.35
N ARG A 233 -15.49 -2.48 4.36
CA ARG A 233 -15.76 -2.70 2.93
C ARG A 233 -14.51 -2.58 2.11
N TYR A 234 -14.49 -3.31 1.02
CA TYR A 234 -13.56 -3.22 -0.07
C TYR A 234 -14.31 -2.76 -1.31
N TYR A 235 -13.88 -1.66 -1.90
CA TYR A 235 -14.45 -1.10 -3.12
C TYR A 235 -13.52 -1.38 -4.28
N ASN A 236 -13.97 -2.19 -5.23
CA ASN A 236 -13.25 -2.51 -6.44
C ASN A 236 -13.77 -1.71 -7.63
N SER A 237 -12.85 -1.31 -8.50
CA SER A 237 -13.21 -0.62 -9.74
C SER A 237 -13.59 -1.62 -10.84
N ASP A 238 -12.83 -2.72 -10.93
CA ASP A 238 -13.07 -3.79 -11.90
C ASP A 238 -12.83 -5.17 -11.31
N LEU A 239 -11.58 -5.63 -11.22
CA LEU A 239 -11.25 -6.98 -10.71
C LEU A 239 -11.17 -7.01 -9.19
N PRO A 240 -11.98 -7.84 -8.51
CA PRO A 240 -12.01 -7.85 -7.06
C PRO A 240 -10.91 -8.73 -6.46
N PHE A 241 -9.84 -8.14 -5.92
CA PHE A 241 -8.78 -8.87 -5.21
C PHE A 241 -9.31 -9.75 -4.06
N SER A 242 -10.48 -9.40 -3.52
CA SER A 242 -11.18 -10.19 -2.51
C SER A 242 -11.52 -11.62 -2.95
N ALA A 243 -11.57 -11.89 -4.26
CA ALA A 243 -11.82 -13.22 -4.81
C ALA A 243 -10.74 -14.24 -4.39
N THR A 244 -9.52 -13.79 -4.11
CA THR A 244 -8.44 -14.65 -3.58
C THR A 244 -8.77 -15.24 -2.19
N PHE A 245 -9.76 -14.69 -1.48
CA PHE A 245 -10.28 -15.21 -0.21
C PHE A 245 -11.55 -16.05 -0.36
N GLY A 246 -11.89 -16.43 -1.60
CA GLY A 246 -13.04 -17.28 -1.88
C GLY A 246 -14.39 -16.59 -1.65
N PRO A 247 -15.47 -17.36 -1.48
CA PRO A 247 -16.83 -16.80 -1.43
C PRO A 247 -17.05 -15.82 -0.26
N ARG A 248 -16.23 -15.86 0.80
CA ARG A 248 -16.34 -14.90 1.91
C ARG A 248 -15.96 -13.47 1.49
N GLY A 249 -15.13 -13.33 0.45
CA GLY A 249 -14.77 -12.04 -0.12
C GLY A 249 -15.97 -11.23 -0.62
N ALA A 250 -17.02 -11.91 -1.10
CA ALA A 250 -18.25 -11.27 -1.56
C ALA A 250 -18.96 -10.45 -0.47
N ALA A 251 -18.80 -10.81 0.80
CA ALA A 251 -19.43 -10.09 1.91
C ALA A 251 -18.89 -8.66 2.09
N TRP A 252 -17.66 -8.43 1.68
CA TRP A 252 -16.92 -7.15 1.87
C TRP A 252 -16.89 -6.32 0.62
N THR A 253 -17.02 -6.96 -0.56
CA THR A 253 -16.83 -6.34 -1.86
C THR A 253 -18.03 -5.51 -2.28
N ARG A 254 -17.75 -4.31 -2.77
CA ARG A 254 -18.74 -3.39 -3.37
C ARG A 254 -18.08 -2.72 -4.59
N PRO A 255 -18.86 -2.31 -5.58
CA PRO A 255 -18.33 -1.51 -6.68
C PRO A 255 -17.89 -0.13 -6.19
N VAL A 256 -16.87 0.46 -6.82
CA VAL A 256 -16.33 1.78 -6.44
C VAL A 256 -17.38 2.90 -6.51
N ALA A 257 -18.41 2.75 -7.32
CA ALA A 257 -19.54 3.70 -7.35
C ALA A 257 -20.21 3.85 -5.97
N GLU A 258 -20.28 2.78 -5.17
CA GLU A 258 -20.80 2.84 -3.80
C GLU A 258 -19.86 3.63 -2.86
N TYR A 259 -18.54 3.65 -3.11
CA TYR A 259 -17.62 4.49 -2.34
C TYR A 259 -17.98 5.97 -2.47
N TYR A 260 -18.22 6.44 -3.69
CA TYR A 260 -18.64 7.83 -3.92
C TYR A 260 -19.98 8.15 -3.25
N ALA A 261 -20.92 7.23 -3.33
CA ALA A 261 -22.22 7.36 -2.67
C ALA A 261 -22.08 7.40 -1.15
N ASP A 262 -21.28 6.51 -0.56
CA ASP A 262 -21.02 6.47 0.88
C ASP A 262 -20.28 7.71 1.36
N CYS A 263 -19.33 8.24 0.57
CA CYS A 263 -18.69 9.53 0.83
C CYS A 263 -19.71 10.67 0.86
N ALA A 264 -20.53 10.80 -0.17
CA ALA A 264 -21.51 11.88 -0.29
C ALA A 264 -22.56 11.83 0.84
N ALA A 265 -22.96 10.63 1.26
CA ALA A 265 -23.93 10.41 2.33
C ALA A 265 -23.32 10.49 3.75
N GLY A 266 -21.99 10.51 3.88
CA GLY A 266 -21.32 10.43 5.18
C GLY A 266 -21.45 9.05 5.85
N THR A 267 -21.60 7.99 5.06
CA THR A 267 -21.82 6.61 5.53
C THR A 267 -20.63 5.69 5.25
N LEU A 268 -19.43 6.27 5.01
CA LEU A 268 -18.22 5.47 4.85
C LEU A 268 -18.06 4.46 5.99
N PRO A 269 -17.69 3.22 5.70
CA PRO A 269 -17.32 2.25 6.74
C PRO A 269 -16.19 2.74 7.63
N ASN A 270 -16.06 2.12 8.80
CA ASN A 270 -14.91 2.38 9.67
C ASN A 270 -13.59 1.92 9.03
N ILE A 271 -13.63 0.85 8.23
CA ILE A 271 -12.47 0.29 7.53
C ILE A 271 -12.84 0.17 6.06
N THR A 272 -12.15 0.93 5.24
CA THR A 272 -12.38 1.04 3.81
C THR A 272 -11.09 0.77 3.05
N PHE A 273 -11.16 -0.10 2.04
CA PHE A 273 -10.10 -0.28 1.06
C PHE A 273 -10.66 0.03 -0.32
N VAL A 274 -9.86 0.71 -1.14
CA VAL A 274 -10.21 1.09 -2.50
C VAL A 274 -9.08 0.69 -3.43
N ASP A 275 -9.42 -0.04 -4.48
CA ASP A 275 -8.49 -0.40 -5.54
C ASP A 275 -8.86 0.30 -6.85
N PRO A 276 -7.84 0.72 -7.64
CA PRO A 276 -8.02 1.26 -8.97
C PRO A 276 -8.49 0.19 -9.97
N PRO A 277 -8.84 0.60 -11.19
CA PRO A 277 -9.01 -0.33 -12.30
C PRO A 277 -7.68 -0.97 -12.68
N PHE A 278 -7.61 -2.31 -12.58
CA PHE A 278 -6.46 -3.10 -13.00
C PHE A 278 -6.54 -3.55 -14.45
N ARG A 279 -7.79 -3.77 -14.93
CA ARG A 279 -8.02 -4.23 -16.29
C ARG A 279 -7.89 -3.05 -17.26
N ASP A 280 -7.05 -3.23 -18.21
CA ASP A 280 -6.71 -2.25 -19.22
C ASP A 280 -7.10 -2.74 -20.63
N GLY A 281 -8.38 -2.99 -20.86
CA GLY A 281 -8.90 -3.33 -22.18
C GLY A 281 -8.30 -4.55 -22.87
N GLY A 282 -7.47 -5.33 -22.17
CA GLY A 282 -6.81 -6.51 -22.74
C GLY A 282 -5.49 -6.88 -22.08
N GLY A 283 -5.13 -6.19 -21.00
CA GLY A 283 -3.97 -6.49 -20.18
C GLY A 283 -2.66 -5.88 -20.71
N GLY A 284 -2.21 -4.79 -20.10
CA GLY A 284 -0.97 -4.11 -20.48
C GLY A 284 -1.11 -3.19 -21.68
N ASP A 285 -2.32 -2.74 -21.98
CA ASP A 285 -2.59 -1.87 -23.11
C ASP A 285 -2.47 -0.37 -22.79
N GLY A 286 -2.10 -0.03 -21.57
CA GLY A 286 -1.80 1.33 -21.17
C GLY A 286 -2.99 2.15 -20.68
N VAL A 287 -4.17 1.56 -20.49
CA VAL A 287 -5.38 2.28 -20.07
C VAL A 287 -5.85 1.95 -18.63
N SER A 288 -5.15 1.09 -17.90
CA SER A 288 -5.38 0.92 -16.47
C SER A 288 -5.13 2.22 -15.70
N ALA A 289 -5.73 2.35 -14.53
CA ALA A 289 -5.52 3.51 -13.67
C ALA A 289 -4.84 3.14 -12.34
N ASP A 290 -4.14 2.01 -12.31
CA ASP A 290 -3.40 1.50 -11.15
C ASP A 290 -1.96 2.00 -11.06
N GLU A 291 -1.43 2.53 -12.17
CA GLU A 291 -0.03 2.98 -12.35
C GLU A 291 0.99 1.85 -12.54
N HIS A 292 0.57 0.58 -12.62
CA HIS A 292 1.47 -0.50 -13.03
C HIS A 292 2.18 -0.14 -14.35
N PRO A 293 3.49 -0.46 -14.52
CA PRO A 293 4.19 -0.24 -15.78
C PRO A 293 3.41 -0.72 -17.00
N LEU A 294 3.46 0.11 -18.05
CA LEU A 294 2.68 0.12 -19.29
C LEU A 294 1.27 0.73 -19.12
N GLY A 295 0.74 0.89 -17.92
CA GLY A 295 -0.37 1.80 -17.63
C GLY A 295 0.07 3.26 -17.64
N ASP A 296 -0.79 4.16 -18.15
CA ASP A 296 -0.50 5.59 -18.15
C ASP A 296 -0.68 6.16 -16.73
N VAL A 297 0.39 6.58 -16.11
CA VAL A 297 0.37 7.11 -14.73
C VAL A 297 -0.57 8.31 -14.56
N ARG A 298 -0.86 9.07 -15.62
CA ARG A 298 -1.78 10.20 -15.57
C ARG A 298 -3.22 9.77 -15.29
N LEU A 299 -3.61 8.56 -15.73
CA LEU A 299 -4.90 7.97 -15.39
C LEU A 299 -4.98 7.63 -13.90
N GLY A 300 -3.90 7.08 -13.34
CA GLY A 300 -3.80 6.85 -11.89
C GLY A 300 -3.86 8.13 -11.08
N GLN A 301 -3.19 9.20 -11.54
CA GLN A 301 -3.25 10.51 -10.90
C GLN A 301 -4.69 11.06 -10.87
N ALA A 302 -5.45 10.91 -11.97
CA ALA A 302 -6.85 11.31 -12.02
C ALA A 302 -7.73 10.45 -11.10
N PHE A 303 -7.52 9.14 -11.07
CA PHE A 303 -8.23 8.24 -10.17
C PHE A 303 -7.98 8.56 -8.69
N MET A 304 -6.70 8.72 -8.31
CA MET A 304 -6.36 9.13 -6.94
C MET A 304 -7.04 10.45 -6.56
N SER A 305 -7.06 11.42 -7.49
CA SER A 305 -7.73 12.70 -7.29
C SER A 305 -9.21 12.51 -6.97
N ASP A 306 -9.92 11.68 -7.73
CA ASP A 306 -11.34 11.43 -7.53
C ASP A 306 -11.63 10.79 -6.17
N ILE A 307 -10.87 9.76 -5.79
CA ILE A 307 -11.04 9.08 -4.50
C ILE A 307 -10.76 10.03 -3.33
N VAL A 308 -9.68 10.81 -3.41
CA VAL A 308 -9.30 11.73 -2.34
C VAL A 308 -10.27 12.90 -2.23
N HIS A 309 -10.71 13.51 -3.35
CA HIS A 309 -11.70 14.59 -3.31
C HIS A 309 -13.02 14.10 -2.73
N ALA A 310 -13.51 12.93 -3.14
CA ALA A 310 -14.72 12.36 -2.55
C ALA A 310 -14.61 12.21 -1.03
N PHE A 311 -13.46 11.76 -0.52
CA PHE A 311 -13.22 11.64 0.91
C PHE A 311 -13.12 13.01 1.62
N VAL A 312 -12.35 13.94 1.07
CA VAL A 312 -12.16 15.29 1.65
C VAL A 312 -13.48 16.07 1.69
N ASP A 313 -14.30 15.91 0.66
CA ASP A 313 -15.60 16.59 0.57
C ASP A 313 -16.70 15.92 1.42
N SER A 314 -16.44 14.70 1.90
CA SER A 314 -17.42 13.94 2.68
C SER A 314 -17.65 14.52 4.08
N PRO A 315 -18.82 14.27 4.69
CA PRO A 315 -19.05 14.54 6.11
C PRO A 315 -18.11 13.76 7.05
N ASN A 316 -17.46 12.68 6.55
CA ASN A 316 -16.55 11.86 7.34
C ASN A 316 -15.14 12.46 7.45
N TRP A 317 -14.82 13.54 6.71
CA TRP A 317 -13.51 14.19 6.69
C TRP A 317 -12.96 14.49 8.08
N GLU A 318 -13.75 15.16 8.95
CA GLU A 318 -13.31 15.60 10.27
C GLU A 318 -12.91 14.45 11.21
N ARG A 319 -13.33 13.23 10.89
CA ARG A 319 -13.07 12.01 11.67
C ARG A 319 -12.44 10.91 10.84
N GLY A 320 -11.74 11.29 9.77
CA GLY A 320 -11.19 10.35 8.81
C GLY A 320 -9.69 10.46 8.61
N ALA A 321 -9.11 9.38 8.12
CA ALA A 321 -7.76 9.34 7.56
C ALA A 321 -7.75 8.45 6.33
N LEU A 322 -7.26 8.98 5.22
CA LEU A 322 -7.01 8.25 3.99
C LEU A 322 -5.50 8.10 3.81
N PHE A 323 -5.07 6.90 3.48
CA PHE A 323 -3.69 6.53 3.20
C PHE A 323 -3.59 6.20 1.71
N ILE A 324 -2.84 6.98 0.95
CA ILE A 324 -2.41 6.62 -0.40
C ILE A 324 -1.14 5.81 -0.22
N VAL A 325 -1.13 4.59 -0.71
CA VAL A 325 0.03 3.69 -0.70
C VAL A 325 0.12 2.93 -2.01
N TYR A 326 1.29 2.38 -2.29
CA TYR A 326 1.52 1.45 -3.39
C TYR A 326 1.71 0.04 -2.81
N ASP A 327 1.37 -0.98 -3.56
CA ASP A 327 1.48 -2.36 -3.06
C ASP A 327 2.94 -2.81 -2.94
N GLU A 328 3.80 -2.44 -3.93
CA GLU A 328 5.22 -2.73 -3.92
C GLU A 328 6.00 -1.75 -4.82
N TRP A 329 7.32 -1.93 -4.97
CA TRP A 329 8.25 -0.94 -5.57
C TRP A 329 8.34 -1.01 -7.11
N GLY A 330 7.72 -1.98 -7.77
CA GLY A 330 7.71 -2.14 -9.22
C GLY A 330 9.07 -2.40 -9.87
N GLY A 331 10.04 -2.90 -9.14
CA GLY A 331 11.40 -3.08 -9.65
C GLY A 331 12.19 -1.78 -9.86
N PHE A 332 11.59 -0.61 -9.60
CA PHE A 332 12.24 0.68 -9.73
C PHE A 332 13.27 0.92 -8.62
N PHE A 333 14.31 1.70 -8.95
CA PHE A 333 15.39 1.99 -8.03
C PHE A 333 14.91 2.68 -6.74
N ASP A 334 15.57 2.33 -5.67
CA ASP A 334 15.47 3.00 -4.36
C ASP A 334 16.80 2.84 -3.63
N HIS A 335 17.36 3.95 -3.14
CA HIS A 335 18.69 3.92 -2.53
C HIS A 335 18.71 3.36 -1.11
N VAL A 336 17.53 3.23 -0.48
CA VAL A 336 17.46 2.78 0.91
C VAL A 336 17.33 1.26 0.98
N ARG A 337 18.30 0.64 1.65
CA ARG A 337 18.23 -0.80 1.90
C ARG A 337 17.04 -1.14 2.79
N PRO A 338 16.12 -2.02 2.34
CA PRO A 338 14.98 -2.43 3.15
C PRO A 338 15.37 -3.13 4.45
N PRO A 339 14.70 -2.82 5.55
CA PRO A 339 14.99 -3.44 6.84
C PRO A 339 14.41 -4.84 6.94
N SER A 340 14.91 -5.58 7.92
CA SER A 340 14.34 -6.85 8.34
C SER A 340 13.58 -6.65 9.63
N VAL A 341 12.35 -7.18 9.71
CA VAL A 341 11.43 -7.00 10.84
C VAL A 341 10.95 -8.36 11.38
N PRO A 342 10.42 -8.42 12.60
CA PRO A 342 9.85 -9.64 13.13
C PRO A 342 8.66 -10.15 12.29
N ASP A 343 8.68 -11.44 11.98
CA ASP A 343 7.63 -12.14 11.24
C ASP A 343 7.54 -13.59 11.73
N ALA A 344 6.38 -14.21 11.64
CA ALA A 344 6.21 -15.61 12.02
C ALA A 344 6.99 -16.59 11.11
N ARG A 345 7.30 -16.16 9.89
CA ARG A 345 8.08 -16.89 8.88
C ARG A 345 9.47 -16.31 8.65
N ARG A 346 10.10 -15.79 9.72
CA ARG A 346 11.51 -15.34 9.66
C ARG A 346 12.45 -16.49 9.35
N SER A 347 13.43 -16.22 8.50
CA SER A 347 14.53 -17.16 8.17
C SER A 347 15.88 -16.45 8.20
N SER A 348 16.93 -17.21 8.52
CA SER A 348 18.31 -16.74 8.32
C SER A 348 18.74 -16.81 6.84
N ASN A 349 18.02 -17.56 6.03
CA ASN A 349 18.18 -17.58 4.58
C ASN A 349 17.30 -16.50 3.97
N ILE A 350 17.92 -15.48 3.37
CA ILE A 350 17.22 -14.34 2.75
C ILE A 350 16.19 -14.80 1.69
N ASN A 351 16.45 -15.89 0.99
CA ASN A 351 15.54 -16.43 -0.02
C ASN A 351 14.28 -17.10 0.54
N LEU A 352 14.21 -17.24 1.86
CA LEU A 352 13.08 -17.84 2.58
C LEU A 352 12.54 -16.89 3.67
N ASP A 353 13.08 -15.67 3.77
CA ASP A 353 12.79 -14.75 4.87
C ASP A 353 11.61 -13.83 4.55
N PHE A 354 10.47 -14.10 5.19
CA PHE A 354 9.29 -13.24 5.14
C PHE A 354 9.41 -12.01 6.06
N GLY A 355 10.40 -11.93 6.88
CA GLY A 355 10.69 -10.71 7.65
C GLY A 355 11.49 -9.68 6.88
N GLN A 356 11.99 -10.00 5.68
CA GLN A 356 12.63 -9.04 4.80
C GLN A 356 11.56 -8.18 4.15
N MET A 357 11.47 -6.90 4.54
CA MET A 357 10.60 -5.93 3.87
C MET A 357 11.11 -5.66 2.45
N GLY A 358 10.21 -5.21 1.58
CA GLY A 358 10.58 -4.71 0.26
C GLY A 358 11.10 -3.28 0.29
N PHE A 359 11.42 -2.75 -0.87
CA PHE A 359 11.87 -1.37 -1.03
C PHE A 359 10.80 -0.38 -0.60
N ARG A 360 11.19 0.88 -0.47
CA ARG A 360 10.24 1.94 -0.11
C ARG A 360 9.27 2.19 -1.23
N ILE A 361 8.06 2.54 -0.85
CA ILE A 361 6.97 2.92 -1.74
C ILE A 361 6.48 4.32 -1.39
N PRO A 362 5.88 5.07 -2.31
CA PRO A 362 5.21 6.32 -2.01
C PRO A 362 4.10 6.09 -0.98
N ALA A 363 4.07 6.89 0.07
CA ALA A 363 3.04 6.83 1.10
C ALA A 363 2.70 8.22 1.60
N VAL A 364 1.40 8.58 1.51
CA VAL A 364 0.87 9.88 1.95
C VAL A 364 -0.34 9.66 2.85
N VAL A 365 -0.41 10.35 3.99
CA VAL A 365 -1.61 10.34 4.82
C VAL A 365 -2.40 11.64 4.61
N VAL A 366 -3.61 11.51 4.11
CA VAL A 366 -4.58 12.60 3.88
C VAL A 366 -5.58 12.61 5.02
N SER A 367 -5.48 13.60 5.91
CA SER A 367 -6.29 13.66 7.12
C SER A 367 -6.22 15.07 7.74
N PRO A 368 -7.25 15.52 8.45
CA PRO A 368 -7.15 16.69 9.32
C PRO A 368 -6.02 16.57 10.36
N PHE A 369 -5.65 15.35 10.70
CA PHE A 369 -4.61 15.02 11.69
C PHE A 369 -3.22 14.83 11.06
N ALA A 370 -3.07 14.98 9.75
CA ALA A 370 -1.76 15.01 9.10
C ALA A 370 -1.07 16.35 9.36
N SER A 371 0.24 16.33 9.56
CA SER A 371 1.04 17.55 9.57
C SER A 371 1.24 18.05 8.15
N ARG A 372 0.90 19.31 7.89
CA ARG A 372 0.96 19.89 6.55
C ARG A 372 2.40 20.02 6.06
N GLY A 373 2.66 19.54 4.83
CA GLY A 373 3.97 19.59 4.18
C GLY A 373 5.10 18.92 4.96
N ALA A 374 4.77 17.93 5.79
CA ALA A 374 5.75 17.26 6.64
C ALA A 374 6.25 15.97 6.00
N VAL A 375 7.51 15.63 6.31
CA VAL A 375 8.09 14.32 6.03
C VAL A 375 8.24 13.55 7.34
N SER A 376 7.70 12.35 7.40
CA SER A 376 7.86 11.44 8.53
C SER A 376 8.95 10.42 8.23
N HIS A 377 9.96 10.36 9.10
CA HIS A 377 11.03 9.37 9.07
C HIS A 377 10.73 8.11 9.91
N LEU A 378 9.48 7.92 10.31
CA LEU A 378 9.06 6.74 11.05
C LEU A 378 9.08 5.51 10.14
N LEU A 379 9.80 4.46 10.55
CA LEU A 379 9.75 3.19 9.85
C LEU A 379 8.32 2.63 9.90
N CYS A 380 7.70 2.55 8.74
CA CYS A 380 6.34 2.05 8.55
C CYS A 380 6.28 1.00 7.45
N GLY A 381 5.19 0.29 7.42
CA GLY A 381 4.70 -0.60 6.37
C GLY A 381 3.19 -0.71 6.51
N PHE A 382 2.56 -1.58 5.76
CA PHE A 382 1.10 -1.78 5.82
C PHE A 382 0.62 -2.12 7.23
N GLU A 383 1.41 -2.87 7.96
CA GLU A 383 1.13 -3.27 9.33
C GLU A 383 1.08 -2.07 10.30
N SER A 384 1.68 -0.95 9.92
CA SER A 384 1.63 0.28 10.71
C SER A 384 0.25 0.95 10.61
N ILE A 385 -0.41 0.85 9.45
CA ILE A 385 -1.79 1.28 9.24
C ILE A 385 -2.73 0.33 9.98
N ILE A 386 -2.57 -0.99 9.80
CA ILE A 386 -3.35 -2.01 10.52
C ILE A 386 -3.26 -1.75 12.03
N LYS A 387 -2.08 -1.43 12.53
CA LYS A 387 -1.87 -1.16 13.97
C LYS A 387 -2.66 0.05 14.47
N LEU A 388 -2.76 1.12 13.70
CA LEU A 388 -3.59 2.26 14.06
C LEU A 388 -5.08 1.87 14.07
N ILE A 389 -5.54 1.16 13.04
CA ILE A 389 -6.91 0.67 12.94
C ILE A 389 -7.26 -0.23 14.13
N THR A 390 -6.44 -1.24 14.41
CA THR A 390 -6.68 -2.19 15.51
C THR A 390 -6.54 -1.54 16.89
N TYR A 391 -5.67 -0.53 17.03
CA TYR A 391 -5.55 0.27 18.24
C TYR A 391 -6.81 1.07 18.51
N ARG A 392 -7.33 1.81 17.52
CA ARG A 392 -8.54 2.63 17.65
C ARG A 392 -9.78 1.77 17.87
N SER A 393 -9.93 0.70 17.10
CA SER A 393 -11.10 -0.16 17.12
C SER A 393 -11.10 -1.19 18.26
N GLY A 394 -9.93 -1.47 18.84
CA GLY A 394 -9.81 -2.49 19.88
C GLY A 394 -9.79 -3.94 19.38
N LEU A 395 -9.60 -4.15 18.07
CA LEU A 395 -9.64 -5.49 17.45
C LEU A 395 -8.47 -6.39 17.85
N GLY A 396 -7.39 -5.82 18.39
CA GLY A 396 -6.14 -6.56 18.66
C GLY A 396 -5.37 -6.87 17.39
N SER A 397 -4.12 -7.28 17.55
CA SER A 397 -3.24 -7.58 16.41
C SER A 397 -3.64 -8.86 15.68
N LEU A 398 -3.45 -8.88 14.36
CA LEU A 398 -3.71 -10.03 13.50
C LEU A 398 -2.59 -11.07 13.61
N THR A 399 -1.35 -10.60 13.60
CA THR A 399 -0.15 -11.45 13.62
C THR A 399 0.97 -10.84 14.48
N THR A 400 2.12 -11.50 14.54
CA THR A 400 3.34 -10.95 15.14
C THR A 400 3.80 -9.71 14.38
N ARG A 401 3.56 -9.63 13.08
CA ARG A 401 4.05 -8.57 12.21
C ARG A 401 3.44 -7.22 12.59
N ASP A 402 2.10 -7.09 12.62
CA ASP A 402 1.43 -5.85 13.03
C ASP A 402 1.58 -5.57 14.53
N PHE A 403 1.71 -6.61 15.36
CA PHE A 403 2.01 -6.43 16.78
C PHE A 403 3.34 -5.70 17.01
N GLN A 404 4.38 -6.00 16.25
CA GLN A 404 5.72 -5.43 16.40
C GLN A 404 5.92 -4.15 15.58
N ALA A 405 5.07 -3.87 14.60
CA ALA A 405 5.17 -2.67 13.78
C ALA A 405 5.07 -1.37 14.61
N ASN A 406 5.62 -0.29 14.10
CA ASN A 406 5.31 1.04 14.62
C ASN A 406 3.86 1.39 14.31
N ASN A 407 3.22 2.16 15.18
CA ASN A 407 1.87 2.68 14.91
C ASN A 407 2.01 3.96 14.07
N ILE A 408 1.43 3.99 12.88
CA ILE A 408 1.53 5.14 11.98
C ILE A 408 0.98 6.43 12.58
N GLY A 409 0.06 6.33 13.53
CA GLY A 409 -0.48 7.46 14.28
C GLY A 409 0.56 8.25 15.09
N LEU A 410 1.77 7.69 15.30
CA LEU A 410 2.89 8.43 15.92
C LEU A 410 3.39 9.60 15.07
N SER A 411 3.07 9.61 13.78
CA SER A 411 3.40 10.69 12.84
C SER A 411 2.25 11.69 12.65
N MET A 412 1.14 11.53 13.37
CA MET A 412 -0.04 12.40 13.24
C MET A 412 -0.05 13.50 14.31
N ASN A 413 -0.63 14.63 13.94
CA ASN A 413 -0.78 15.80 14.82
C ASN A 413 -2.13 15.73 15.55
N TRP A 414 -2.15 15.11 16.72
CA TRP A 414 -3.36 14.92 17.51
C TRP A 414 -3.83 16.16 18.26
N ASP A 415 -2.91 17.08 18.59
CA ASP A 415 -3.19 18.24 19.46
C ASP A 415 -3.70 19.45 18.67
N ALA A 416 -3.37 19.56 17.38
CA ALA A 416 -3.73 20.70 16.54
C ALA A 416 -4.17 20.21 15.14
N PRO A 417 -5.34 19.56 15.02
CA PRO A 417 -5.85 19.14 13.71
C PRO A 417 -6.22 20.37 12.85
N ASN A 418 -6.01 20.23 11.55
CA ASN A 418 -6.52 21.21 10.59
C ASN A 418 -7.75 20.64 9.88
N LEU A 419 -8.94 21.08 10.32
CA LEU A 419 -10.22 20.63 9.76
C LEU A 419 -10.56 21.30 8.44
N GLU A 420 -9.81 22.33 8.04
CA GLU A 420 -9.98 23.02 6.78
C GLU A 420 -9.73 22.05 5.60
N ARG A 421 -10.66 22.04 4.66
CA ARG A 421 -10.53 21.21 3.47
C ARG A 421 -9.43 21.78 2.56
N PRO A 422 -8.44 20.98 2.15
CA PRO A 422 -7.40 21.45 1.26
C PRO A 422 -7.95 21.69 -0.15
N THR A 423 -7.32 22.62 -0.85
CA THR A 423 -7.48 22.72 -2.30
C THR A 423 -6.42 21.85 -2.95
N LEU A 424 -6.84 20.75 -3.55
CA LEU A 424 -5.99 19.84 -4.30
C LEU A 424 -6.24 20.00 -5.81
N PRO A 425 -5.27 19.72 -6.65
CA PRO A 425 -5.46 19.77 -8.10
C PRO A 425 -6.44 18.70 -8.55
N ASP A 426 -7.11 18.98 -9.67
CA ASP A 426 -7.93 18.03 -10.41
C ASP A 426 -7.21 17.80 -11.75
N PRO A 427 -6.44 16.71 -11.89
CA PRO A 427 -5.69 16.41 -13.10
C PRO A 427 -6.59 16.30 -14.32
N GLU A 428 -6.06 16.73 -15.48
CA GLU A 428 -6.77 16.59 -16.73
C GLU A 428 -7.07 15.10 -17.01
N ARG A 429 -8.29 14.83 -17.41
CA ARG A 429 -8.71 13.49 -17.82
C ARG A 429 -8.31 13.29 -19.25
N ILE A 430 -7.40 12.37 -19.46
CA ILE A 430 -6.84 12.05 -20.77
C ILE A 430 -7.46 10.77 -21.34
N VAL A 431 -7.37 10.63 -22.63
CA VAL A 431 -7.51 9.35 -23.31
C VAL A 431 -6.10 8.85 -23.60
N SER A 432 -5.72 7.76 -22.96
CA SER A 432 -4.45 7.11 -23.22
C SER A 432 -4.59 6.08 -24.34
N ASN A 433 -3.48 5.80 -25.02
CA ASN A 433 -3.43 4.78 -26.05
C ASN A 433 -2.58 3.60 -25.55
N PRO A 434 -2.94 2.37 -25.95
CA PRO A 434 -2.10 1.21 -25.66
C PRO A 434 -0.69 1.40 -26.20
N CYS A 435 0.28 0.84 -25.48
CA CYS A 435 1.63 0.75 -26.00
C CYS A 435 1.65 -0.04 -27.31
N THR A 436 2.16 0.56 -28.39
CA THR A 436 2.45 -0.20 -29.61
C THR A 436 3.68 -1.05 -29.36
N LEU A 437 3.49 -2.33 -29.15
CA LEU A 437 4.57 -3.28 -28.93
C LEU A 437 5.50 -3.35 -30.14
N GLY A 438 6.69 -2.78 -30.01
CA GLY A 438 7.80 -3.05 -30.92
C GLY A 438 8.24 -4.51 -30.71
N GLY A 439 8.18 -5.32 -31.78
CA GLY A 439 8.31 -6.76 -31.68
C GLY A 439 9.53 -7.24 -30.91
N GLY A 440 9.33 -8.20 -30.06
CA GLY A 440 10.24 -9.28 -29.74
C GLY A 440 10.38 -9.63 -28.28
N ASP A 441 10.76 -8.75 -27.35
CA ASP A 441 11.27 -9.19 -26.05
C ASP A 441 10.53 -8.61 -24.82
N VAL A 442 9.51 -7.79 -25.01
CA VAL A 442 8.68 -7.19 -23.94
C VAL A 442 7.64 -8.18 -23.36
N LEU A 443 7.55 -9.36 -23.94
CA LEU A 443 6.41 -10.26 -23.80
C LEU A 443 6.35 -11.05 -22.48
N ASP A 444 7.46 -11.28 -21.80
CA ASP A 444 7.44 -12.18 -20.64
C ASP A 444 6.86 -11.51 -19.38
N SER A 445 7.21 -10.27 -19.10
CA SER A 445 6.66 -9.52 -17.97
C SER A 445 5.18 -9.15 -18.19
N GLN A 446 4.82 -8.72 -19.40
CA GLN A 446 3.42 -8.49 -19.77
C GLN A 446 2.58 -9.76 -19.73
N GLN A 447 3.11 -10.90 -20.17
CA GLN A 447 2.40 -12.18 -20.06
C GLN A 447 2.16 -12.56 -18.61
N SER A 448 3.10 -12.26 -17.71
CA SER A 448 2.93 -12.49 -16.27
C SER A 448 1.77 -11.66 -15.71
N HIS A 449 1.78 -10.35 -15.92
CA HIS A 449 0.71 -9.46 -15.44
C HIS A 449 -0.66 -9.84 -16.02
N THR A 450 -0.76 -10.05 -17.33
CA THR A 450 -1.99 -10.48 -18.00
C THR A 450 -2.50 -11.81 -17.43
N SER A 451 -1.58 -12.76 -17.12
CA SER A 451 -1.97 -14.05 -16.54
C SER A 451 -2.51 -13.91 -15.12
N ASP A 452 -1.96 -12.99 -14.33
CA ASP A 452 -2.40 -12.70 -12.97
C ASP A 452 -3.79 -12.08 -12.93
N LEU A 453 -4.05 -11.12 -13.84
CA LEU A 453 -5.37 -10.51 -14.00
C LEU A 453 -6.42 -11.54 -14.46
N ALA A 454 -6.08 -12.38 -15.44
CA ALA A 454 -6.96 -13.46 -15.90
C ALA A 454 -7.26 -14.48 -14.79
N ALA A 455 -6.27 -14.80 -13.94
CA ALA A 455 -6.46 -15.67 -12.79
C ALA A 455 -7.38 -15.04 -11.74
N LEU A 456 -7.25 -13.74 -11.49
CA LEU A 456 -8.12 -13.01 -10.59
C LEU A 456 -9.57 -12.96 -11.10
N GLU A 457 -9.75 -12.72 -12.41
CA GLU A 457 -11.06 -12.78 -13.06
C GLU A 457 -11.71 -14.17 -12.91
N ALA A 458 -10.96 -15.24 -13.19
CA ALA A 458 -11.45 -16.60 -13.04
C ALA A 458 -11.86 -16.92 -11.59
N LEU A 459 -11.13 -16.42 -10.60
CA LEU A 459 -11.51 -16.56 -9.18
C LEU A 459 -12.80 -15.78 -8.87
N ALA A 460 -12.93 -14.55 -9.39
CA ALA A 460 -14.14 -13.74 -9.21
C ALA A 460 -15.37 -14.44 -9.80
N GLU A 461 -15.27 -14.95 -11.01
CA GLU A 461 -16.33 -15.75 -11.65
C GLU A 461 -16.66 -17.01 -10.86
N GLN A 462 -15.63 -17.77 -10.46
CA GLN A 462 -15.81 -19.01 -9.69
C GLN A 462 -16.58 -18.80 -8.39
N PHE A 463 -16.36 -17.68 -7.71
CA PHE A 463 -16.98 -17.40 -6.42
C PHE A 463 -18.18 -16.47 -6.51
N GLY A 464 -18.58 -16.06 -7.73
CA GLY A 464 -19.73 -15.17 -7.95
C GLY A 464 -19.53 -13.78 -7.33
N ILE A 465 -18.30 -13.29 -7.29
CA ILE A 465 -17.98 -11.95 -6.82
C ILE A 465 -18.02 -11.04 -8.04
N PRO A 466 -18.88 -10.01 -8.07
CA PRO A 466 -18.99 -9.17 -9.24
C PRO A 466 -17.66 -8.45 -9.54
N ALA A 467 -17.13 -8.65 -10.73
CA ALA A 467 -16.17 -7.73 -11.29
C ALA A 467 -16.91 -6.43 -11.61
N GLY A 468 -16.31 -5.29 -11.29
CA GLY A 468 -16.83 -4.00 -11.69
C GLY A 468 -16.89 -3.93 -13.23
N THR A 469 -17.86 -3.19 -13.76
CA THR A 469 -17.98 -2.96 -15.20
C THR A 469 -17.42 -1.60 -15.62
N ALA A 470 -16.73 -0.93 -14.69
CA ALA A 470 -16.31 0.42 -14.90
C ALA A 470 -15.18 0.49 -15.95
N SER A 471 -15.52 0.97 -17.14
CA SER A 471 -14.51 1.55 -18.02
C SER A 471 -13.93 2.82 -17.38
N PRO A 472 -12.71 3.24 -17.72
CA PRO A 472 -12.14 4.49 -17.22
C PRO A 472 -13.10 5.68 -17.32
N ASP A 473 -13.90 5.76 -18.37
CA ASP A 473 -14.91 6.80 -18.59
C ASP A 473 -16.08 6.78 -17.59
N GLN A 474 -16.30 5.69 -16.88
CA GLN A 474 -17.44 5.49 -15.96
C GLN A 474 -17.07 5.62 -14.49
N ILE A 475 -15.79 5.67 -14.16
CA ILE A 475 -15.27 5.69 -12.78
C ILE A 475 -15.20 7.12 -12.25
N PHE A 476 -15.19 8.09 -13.14
CA PHE A 476 -14.91 9.47 -12.82
C PHE A 476 -16.15 10.25 -12.29
N ARG A 477 -15.84 11.20 -11.43
CA ARG A 477 -16.68 12.03 -10.57
C ARG A 477 -17.77 12.87 -11.25
N GLU A 478 -18.11 12.65 -12.52
CA GLU A 478 -19.19 13.42 -13.13
C GLU A 478 -20.54 13.08 -12.47
N PRO A 479 -21.32 14.09 -12.02
CA PRO A 479 -22.64 13.88 -11.40
C PRO A 479 -23.58 13.02 -12.24
N ASP A 480 -23.44 13.07 -13.58
CA ASP A 480 -24.26 12.29 -14.51
C ASP A 480 -23.89 10.81 -14.55
N SER A 481 -22.63 10.44 -14.23
CA SER A 481 -22.21 9.03 -14.16
C SER A 481 -22.75 8.33 -12.93
N LEU A 482 -22.89 9.03 -11.83
CA LEU A 482 -23.54 8.53 -10.60
C LEU A 482 -25.03 8.25 -10.83
N GLN A 483 -25.74 9.10 -11.60
CA GLN A 483 -27.15 8.84 -11.94
C GLN A 483 -27.31 7.67 -12.90
N LYS A 484 -26.37 7.43 -13.83
CA LYS A 484 -26.43 6.29 -14.76
C LYS A 484 -26.07 4.95 -14.13
N ALA A 485 -25.22 4.94 -13.10
CA ALA A 485 -24.86 3.72 -12.37
C ALA A 485 -25.92 3.27 -11.37
N LEU A 486 -26.88 4.14 -11.00
CA LEU A 486 -27.96 3.85 -10.05
C LEU A 486 -29.30 3.49 -10.70
N VAL A 487 -29.37 3.43 -12.03
CA VAL A 487 -30.58 2.99 -12.75
C VAL A 487 -30.36 1.56 -13.23
N PRO A 488 -31.15 0.57 -12.75
CA PRO A 488 -31.05 -0.83 -13.16
C PRO A 488 -31.46 -1.04 -14.63
#